data_78ae1daa3f38d25fe0474a383610d5cf
#
_entry.id   78ae1daa3f38d25fe0474a383610d5cf
#
_cell.length_a   1.000
_cell.length_b   1.000
_cell.length_c   1.000
_cell.angle_alpha   90.00
_cell.angle_beta   90.00
_cell.angle_gamma   90.00
#
_symmetry.space_group_name_H-M   'P 1'
#
loop_
_entity.id
_entity.type
_entity.pdbx_description
1 polymer ?
#
loop_
_entity_poly.entity_id
_entity_poly.type
_entity_poly.pdbx_seq_one_letter_code
_entity_poly.pdbx_strand_id
1 'polypeptide(L)'
;MDVRTLIRKEVREQEGYRADIMPYRIRMDANESPFSLPPLLKKKLFTEMQNVSLNRYPEPGAPLLRKRFAEYYGVADNMIMIGNGSDELIQILCTALVNSSSVVMVPSPTFAMYRIIASTSGHAVAEVPLNASFDLDLDAMLNRIAKDIPVLTFLSYPNSPTSNCFIEKSVAAIVEASTGIVVVDEAYGSFAGKTLVPLLKKYDNLVILKTLSKVGLAAMRIGFLIGSPFLIHELDKVRLPYNINTMSQVAAGFYLDHIDTFFSQTKDIIAGREELLDALGKIESVHPNPSDANFIFFSCDFYTDNIYSLLAEEGILIKNLNSPGVMKNCMRVTVGNSEENQEFLKALKKILLK
;
A
#
# COMPACT_ATOMS: atom_id res chain seq x y z
N MET A 1 -18.16 36.47 -9.10
CA MET A 1 -16.98 35.61 -9.31
C MET A 1 -17.44 34.17 -9.09
N ASP A 2 -17.24 33.28 -10.05
CA ASP A 2 -17.64 31.87 -9.89
C ASP A 2 -16.48 31.12 -9.21
N VAL A 3 -16.68 30.68 -7.96
CA VAL A 3 -15.67 29.92 -7.18
C VAL A 3 -15.17 28.68 -7.93
N ARG A 4 -15.99 28.09 -8.81
CA ARG A 4 -15.61 26.92 -9.61
C ARG A 4 -14.41 27.18 -10.53
N THR A 5 -14.22 28.44 -10.97
CA THR A 5 -13.07 28.82 -11.83
C THR A 5 -11.75 28.90 -11.07
N LEU A 6 -11.80 28.97 -9.73
CA LEU A 6 -10.60 29.00 -8.87
C LEU A 6 -10.06 27.58 -8.59
N ILE A 7 -10.87 26.57 -8.78
CA ILE A 7 -10.46 25.17 -8.56
C ILE A 7 -9.78 24.65 -9.83
N ARG A 8 -8.57 24.11 -9.70
CA ARG A 8 -7.81 23.56 -10.80
C ARG A 8 -8.61 22.46 -11.56
N LYS A 9 -8.40 22.37 -12.86
CA LYS A 9 -9.11 21.44 -13.73
C LYS A 9 -8.90 19.99 -13.28
N GLU A 10 -7.68 19.60 -12.95
CA GLU A 10 -7.28 18.26 -12.51
C GLU A 10 -8.00 17.83 -11.24
N VAL A 11 -8.31 18.79 -10.36
CA VAL A 11 -9.10 18.53 -9.13
C VAL A 11 -10.58 18.38 -9.45
N ARG A 12 -11.12 19.24 -10.35
CA ARG A 12 -12.55 19.21 -10.69
C ARG A 12 -12.96 17.97 -11.47
N GLU A 13 -12.06 17.44 -12.29
CA GLU A 13 -12.30 16.24 -13.12
C GLU A 13 -12.01 14.94 -12.36
N GLN A 14 -11.39 15.01 -11.17
CA GLN A 14 -11.12 13.84 -10.34
C GLN A 14 -12.37 13.43 -9.57
N GLU A 15 -12.75 12.16 -9.65
CA GLU A 15 -13.73 11.61 -8.72
C GLU A 15 -13.09 11.43 -7.34
N GLY A 16 -13.79 11.88 -6.30
CA GLY A 16 -13.34 11.66 -4.92
C GLY A 16 -13.30 10.17 -4.58
N TYR A 17 -12.30 9.75 -3.82
CA TYR A 17 -12.25 8.38 -3.32
C TYR A 17 -13.53 8.05 -2.52
N ARG A 18 -14.21 6.98 -2.90
CA ARG A 18 -15.38 6.47 -2.18
C ARG A 18 -15.07 5.07 -1.66
N ALA A 19 -15.16 4.91 -0.35
CA ALA A 19 -15.20 3.57 0.23
C ALA A 19 -16.59 2.97 0.05
N ASP A 20 -16.66 1.67 -0.18
CA ASP A 20 -17.95 0.97 -0.21
C ASP A 20 -18.55 0.98 1.21
N ILE A 21 -19.69 1.69 1.38
CA ILE A 21 -20.41 1.81 2.65
C ILE A 21 -21.62 0.87 2.59
N MET A 22 -21.36 -0.42 2.51
CA MET A 22 -22.43 -1.44 2.61
C MET A 22 -22.37 -2.12 3.98
N PRO A 23 -23.52 -2.52 4.55
CA PRO A 23 -23.51 -3.40 5.72
C PRO A 23 -22.77 -4.69 5.39
N TYR A 24 -21.80 -5.06 6.21
CA TYR A 24 -21.03 -6.30 6.02
C TYR A 24 -20.93 -7.07 7.34
N ARG A 25 -20.88 -8.38 7.23
CA ARG A 25 -20.57 -9.30 8.31
C ARG A 25 -19.09 -9.68 8.29
N ILE A 26 -18.53 -9.83 7.09
CA ILE A 26 -17.13 -10.16 6.83
C ILE A 26 -16.55 -9.12 5.88
N ARG A 27 -15.43 -8.50 6.26
CA ARG A 27 -14.77 -7.46 5.48
C ARG A 27 -13.41 -7.92 4.95
N MET A 28 -13.35 -8.14 3.63
CA MET A 28 -12.16 -8.64 2.93
C MET A 28 -11.80 -7.77 1.70
N ASP A 29 -12.08 -6.45 1.73
CA ASP A 29 -11.88 -5.52 0.62
C ASP A 29 -10.67 -4.59 0.79
N ALA A 30 -10.27 -4.29 2.04
CA ALA A 30 -9.36 -3.20 2.36
C ALA A 30 -7.92 -3.62 2.68
N ASN A 31 -7.59 -4.92 2.55
CA ASN A 31 -6.27 -5.47 2.87
C ASN A 31 -5.84 -5.13 4.32
N GLU A 32 -6.79 -5.15 5.25
CA GLU A 32 -6.53 -5.00 6.68
C GLU A 32 -6.15 -6.35 7.30
N SER A 33 -5.48 -6.34 8.45
CA SER A 33 -5.25 -7.56 9.23
C SER A 33 -6.57 -8.05 9.85
N PRO A 34 -6.91 -9.34 9.76
CA PRO A 34 -8.08 -9.90 10.43
C PRO A 34 -7.88 -10.03 11.95
N PHE A 35 -6.63 -9.87 12.42
CA PHE A 35 -6.29 -10.08 13.83
C PHE A 35 -6.27 -8.76 14.61
N SER A 36 -6.99 -8.73 15.71
CA SER A 36 -6.85 -7.70 16.73
C SER A 36 -5.64 -8.00 17.62
N LEU A 37 -5.14 -6.98 18.33
CA LEU A 37 -4.16 -7.20 19.40
C LEU A 37 -4.72 -8.18 20.44
N PRO A 38 -3.90 -9.13 20.95
CA PRO A 38 -4.27 -9.97 22.09
C PRO A 38 -4.75 -9.13 23.27
N PRO A 39 -5.76 -9.58 24.05
CA PRO A 39 -6.39 -8.76 25.08
C PRO A 39 -5.42 -8.14 26.09
N LEU A 40 -4.39 -8.89 26.51
CA LEU A 40 -3.37 -8.38 27.44
C LEU A 40 -2.51 -7.27 26.81
N LEU A 41 -2.11 -7.42 25.55
CA LEU A 41 -1.33 -6.40 24.84
C LEU A 41 -2.19 -5.18 24.54
N LYS A 42 -3.46 -5.39 24.17
CA LYS A 42 -4.41 -4.29 24.00
C LYS A 42 -4.56 -3.46 25.28
N LYS A 43 -4.70 -4.14 26.44
CA LYS A 43 -4.75 -3.47 27.75
C LYS A 43 -3.47 -2.67 28.04
N LYS A 44 -2.28 -3.25 27.79
CA LYS A 44 -1.00 -2.57 27.98
C LYS A 44 -0.92 -1.31 27.12
N LEU A 45 -1.22 -1.42 25.83
CA LEU A 45 -1.22 -0.27 24.92
C LEU A 45 -2.14 0.85 25.40
N PHE A 46 -3.37 0.54 25.82
CA PHE A 46 -4.29 1.54 26.36
C PHE A 46 -3.78 2.16 27.67
N THR A 47 -3.09 1.41 28.53
CA THR A 47 -2.46 1.95 29.74
C THR A 47 -1.36 2.96 29.39
N GLU A 48 -0.55 2.70 28.38
CA GLU A 48 0.45 3.67 27.90
C GLU A 48 -0.21 4.92 27.33
N MET A 49 -1.27 4.74 26.54
CA MET A 49 -2.03 5.86 25.95
C MET A 49 -2.72 6.75 27.00
N GLN A 50 -3.12 6.21 28.15
CA GLN A 50 -3.70 7.01 29.25
C GLN A 50 -2.73 8.06 29.81
N ASN A 51 -1.43 7.84 29.69
CA ASN A 51 -0.41 8.77 30.17
C ASN A 51 -0.13 9.95 29.21
N VAL A 52 -0.80 9.98 28.06
CA VAL A 52 -0.62 11.03 27.04
C VAL A 52 -1.32 12.31 27.47
N SER A 53 -0.59 13.42 27.45
CA SER A 53 -1.13 14.76 27.69
C SER A 53 -1.90 15.27 26.46
N LEU A 54 -3.23 15.16 26.47
CA LEU A 54 -4.09 15.51 25.33
C LEU A 54 -4.07 17.00 24.97
N ASN A 55 -3.66 17.86 25.88
CA ASN A 55 -3.59 19.32 25.72
C ASN A 55 -2.20 19.79 25.23
N ARG A 56 -1.33 18.90 24.81
CA ARG A 56 0.01 19.21 24.30
C ARG A 56 0.20 18.68 22.89
N TYR A 57 0.94 19.44 22.08
CA TYR A 57 1.36 18.97 20.78
C TYR A 57 2.31 17.76 20.92
N PRO A 58 2.29 16.84 19.94
CA PRO A 58 3.28 15.76 19.86
C PRO A 58 4.68 16.30 19.59
N GLU A 59 5.70 15.48 19.77
CA GLU A 59 7.06 15.83 19.39
C GLU A 59 7.19 15.91 17.85
N PRO A 60 7.68 17.05 17.30
CA PRO A 60 7.79 17.23 15.86
C PRO A 60 8.73 16.20 15.23
N GLY A 61 8.28 15.58 14.12
CA GLY A 61 9.11 14.62 13.38
C GLY A 61 9.36 13.29 14.10
N ALA A 62 8.80 13.09 15.31
CA ALA A 62 8.87 11.86 16.10
C ALA A 62 10.30 11.27 16.19
N PRO A 63 11.32 12.01 16.70
CA PRO A 63 12.75 11.63 16.63
C PRO A 63 13.05 10.31 17.34
N LEU A 64 12.39 10.04 18.49
CA LEU A 64 12.56 8.78 19.19
C LEU A 64 12.06 7.60 18.34
N LEU A 65 10.91 7.75 17.70
CA LEU A 65 10.34 6.71 16.83
C LEU A 65 11.20 6.52 15.57
N ARG A 66 11.71 7.62 14.97
CA ARG A 66 12.66 7.55 13.85
C ARG A 66 13.89 6.72 14.22
N LYS A 67 14.52 7.02 15.35
CA LYS A 67 15.68 6.27 15.84
C LYS A 67 15.40 4.79 15.99
N ARG A 68 14.27 4.42 16.58
CA ARG A 68 13.87 3.02 16.77
C ARG A 68 13.63 2.28 15.46
N PHE A 69 12.98 2.91 14.46
CA PHE A 69 12.86 2.32 13.14
C PHE A 69 14.22 2.22 12.43
N ALA A 70 15.10 3.22 12.58
CA ALA A 70 16.45 3.18 12.02
C ALA A 70 17.26 1.99 12.56
N GLU A 71 17.24 1.78 13.88
CA GLU A 71 17.85 0.62 14.54
C GLU A 71 17.27 -0.70 14.00
N TYR A 72 15.95 -0.78 13.86
CA TYR A 72 15.26 -1.98 13.36
C TYR A 72 15.63 -2.32 11.90
N TYR A 73 15.79 -1.32 11.03
CA TYR A 73 16.14 -1.52 9.62
C TYR A 73 17.65 -1.48 9.34
N GLY A 74 18.49 -1.21 10.34
CA GLY A 74 19.94 -1.12 10.19
C GLY A 74 20.40 0.05 9.32
N VAL A 75 19.71 1.21 9.42
CA VAL A 75 20.01 2.45 8.71
C VAL A 75 20.23 3.59 9.69
N ALA A 76 20.74 4.73 9.21
CA ALA A 76 20.87 5.92 10.05
C ALA A 76 19.51 6.59 10.31
N ASP A 77 19.34 7.26 11.45
CA ASP A 77 18.08 7.90 11.83
C ASP A 77 17.68 9.07 10.91
N ASN A 78 18.67 9.76 10.33
CA ASN A 78 18.47 10.81 9.35
C ASN A 78 18.06 10.29 7.95
N MET A 79 18.02 8.98 7.76
CA MET A 79 17.48 8.33 6.58
C MET A 79 15.99 8.04 6.69
N ILE A 80 15.33 8.32 7.82
CA ILE A 80 13.92 8.00 8.06
C ILE A 80 13.08 9.27 8.21
N MET A 81 11.93 9.27 7.55
CA MET A 81 10.86 10.25 7.75
C MET A 81 9.55 9.54 8.04
N ILE A 82 8.81 10.00 9.06
CA ILE A 82 7.54 9.39 9.48
C ILE A 82 6.38 10.26 9.01
N GLY A 83 5.34 9.61 8.45
CA GLY A 83 4.13 10.25 7.94
C GLY A 83 2.84 9.65 8.51
N ASN A 84 1.76 10.41 8.39
CA ASN A 84 0.41 10.01 8.78
C ASN A 84 -0.19 9.01 7.76
N GLY A 85 0.35 7.80 7.75
CA GLY A 85 0.20 6.79 6.72
C GLY A 85 1.13 7.03 5.53
N SER A 86 1.25 6.02 4.67
CA SER A 86 2.00 6.13 3.41
C SER A 86 1.43 7.17 2.46
N ASP A 87 0.12 7.42 2.49
CA ASP A 87 -0.55 8.39 1.60
C ASP A 87 -0.04 9.83 1.80
N GLU A 88 0.20 10.26 3.05
CA GLU A 88 0.81 11.57 3.33
C GLU A 88 2.23 11.66 2.74
N LEU A 89 3.00 10.57 2.85
CA LEU A 89 4.38 10.53 2.33
C LEU A 89 4.42 10.57 0.80
N ILE A 90 3.48 9.90 0.13
CA ILE A 90 3.30 10.01 -1.32
C ILE A 90 2.95 11.47 -1.71
N GLN A 91 2.08 12.11 -0.94
CA GLN A 91 1.70 13.51 -1.17
C GLN A 91 2.89 14.45 -0.96
N ILE A 92 3.70 14.26 0.07
CA ILE A 92 4.91 15.04 0.33
C ILE A 92 5.89 14.91 -0.84
N LEU A 93 6.15 13.68 -1.33
CA LEU A 93 7.00 13.43 -2.48
C LEU A 93 6.49 14.16 -3.73
N CYS A 94 5.21 14.02 -4.05
CA CYS A 94 4.62 14.72 -5.19
C CYS A 94 4.68 16.24 -5.03
N THR A 95 4.44 16.77 -3.83
CA THR A 95 4.46 18.21 -3.58
C THR A 95 5.87 18.80 -3.66
N ALA A 96 6.88 18.06 -3.16
CA ALA A 96 8.27 18.52 -3.13
C ALA A 96 8.93 18.56 -4.52
N LEU A 97 8.46 17.71 -5.46
CA LEU A 97 9.11 17.48 -6.75
C LEU A 97 8.36 18.10 -7.93
N VAL A 98 7.25 18.83 -7.67
CA VAL A 98 6.45 19.41 -8.75
C VAL A 98 7.16 20.59 -9.41
N ASN A 99 7.10 20.62 -10.74
CA ASN A 99 7.45 21.77 -11.58
C ASN A 99 6.51 21.79 -12.82
N SER A 100 6.64 22.78 -13.69
CA SER A 100 5.72 23.01 -14.82
C SER A 100 5.68 21.87 -15.87
N SER A 101 6.63 20.97 -15.85
CA SER A 101 6.75 19.85 -16.82
C SER A 101 7.02 18.50 -16.17
N SER A 102 6.79 18.39 -14.85
CA SER A 102 7.10 17.15 -14.11
C SER A 102 6.16 16.00 -14.48
N VAL A 103 6.75 14.84 -14.70
CA VAL A 103 6.06 13.58 -14.98
C VAL A 103 6.27 12.62 -13.83
N VAL A 104 5.18 11.99 -13.37
CA VAL A 104 5.21 10.84 -12.47
C VAL A 104 4.90 9.58 -13.26
N MET A 105 5.77 8.58 -13.18
CA MET A 105 5.58 7.31 -13.88
C MET A 105 5.09 6.23 -12.92
N VAL A 106 4.14 5.41 -13.37
CA VAL A 106 3.59 4.28 -12.63
C VAL A 106 3.35 3.10 -13.57
N PRO A 107 3.55 1.84 -13.13
CA PRO A 107 3.03 0.69 -13.85
C PRO A 107 1.50 0.67 -13.75
N SER A 108 0.82 -0.01 -14.69
CA SER A 108 -0.65 -0.12 -14.70
C SER A 108 -1.06 -1.56 -15.04
N PRO A 109 -1.90 -2.22 -14.20
CA PRO A 109 -2.56 -1.70 -12.99
C PRO A 109 -1.64 -1.64 -11.77
N THR A 110 -1.82 -0.61 -10.93
CA THR A 110 -1.16 -0.46 -9.63
C THR A 110 -2.05 0.30 -8.62
N PHE A 111 -1.51 0.67 -7.47
CA PHE A 111 -2.25 1.41 -6.44
C PHE A 111 -2.72 2.78 -6.95
N ALA A 112 -4.04 2.95 -7.02
CA ALA A 112 -4.66 4.10 -7.68
C ALA A 112 -4.26 5.47 -7.08
N MET A 113 -3.87 5.49 -5.79
CA MET A 113 -3.51 6.75 -5.12
C MET A 113 -2.24 7.39 -5.69
N TYR A 114 -1.33 6.63 -6.29
CA TYR A 114 -0.16 7.24 -6.97
C TYR A 114 -0.61 8.20 -8.08
N ARG A 115 -1.50 7.73 -8.96
CA ARG A 115 -2.05 8.55 -10.04
C ARG A 115 -2.88 9.71 -9.51
N ILE A 116 -3.76 9.44 -8.53
CA ILE A 116 -4.67 10.44 -7.97
C ILE A 116 -3.87 11.57 -7.30
N ILE A 117 -2.90 11.23 -6.44
CA ILE A 117 -2.10 12.21 -5.72
C ILE A 117 -1.18 12.97 -6.69
N ALA A 118 -0.52 12.28 -7.62
CA ALA A 118 0.33 12.93 -8.61
C ALA A 118 -0.46 13.94 -9.46
N SER A 119 -1.60 13.56 -10.03
CA SER A 119 -2.45 14.45 -10.83
C SER A 119 -2.96 15.63 -10.02
N THR A 120 -3.45 15.40 -8.80
CA THR A 120 -3.95 16.49 -7.94
C THR A 120 -2.84 17.38 -7.40
N SER A 121 -1.59 16.93 -7.37
CA SER A 121 -0.42 17.75 -7.08
C SER A 121 0.07 18.57 -8.29
N GLY A 122 -0.38 18.27 -9.50
CA GLY A 122 -0.03 19.03 -10.72
C GLY A 122 0.95 18.33 -11.65
N HIS A 123 1.26 17.05 -11.42
CA HIS A 123 2.08 16.26 -12.33
C HIS A 123 1.28 15.70 -13.51
N ALA A 124 1.92 15.57 -14.68
CA ALA A 124 1.48 14.63 -15.69
C ALA A 124 1.78 13.20 -15.22
N VAL A 125 0.89 12.26 -15.52
CA VAL A 125 1.08 10.85 -15.14
C VAL A 125 1.31 10.00 -16.38
N ALA A 126 2.43 9.27 -16.39
CA ALA A 126 2.80 8.31 -17.42
C ALA A 126 2.52 6.90 -16.90
N GLU A 127 1.46 6.28 -17.38
CA GLU A 127 1.14 4.88 -17.08
C GLU A 127 1.85 3.96 -18.09
N VAL A 128 2.51 2.90 -17.59
CA VAL A 128 3.14 1.85 -18.40
C VAL A 128 2.45 0.54 -18.09
N PRO A 129 1.81 -0.12 -19.07
CA PRO A 129 1.15 -1.39 -18.84
C PRO A 129 2.12 -2.46 -18.31
N LEU A 130 1.64 -3.26 -17.36
CA LEU A 130 2.32 -4.50 -16.96
C LEU A 130 2.24 -5.53 -18.10
N ASN A 131 3.17 -6.48 -18.13
CA ASN A 131 3.13 -7.58 -19.09
C ASN A 131 2.00 -8.59 -18.76
N ALA A 132 1.86 -9.63 -19.57
CA ALA A 132 0.79 -10.63 -19.43
C ALA A 132 0.84 -11.43 -18.12
N SER A 133 1.99 -11.49 -17.44
CA SER A 133 2.16 -12.12 -16.12
C SER A 133 2.06 -11.11 -14.97
N PHE A 134 1.59 -9.91 -15.23
CA PHE A 134 1.52 -8.80 -14.27
C PHE A 134 2.87 -8.40 -13.65
N ASP A 135 3.98 -8.66 -14.37
CA ASP A 135 5.30 -8.13 -14.02
C ASP A 135 5.58 -6.87 -14.84
N LEU A 136 6.64 -6.15 -14.47
CA LEU A 136 7.09 -4.97 -15.20
C LEU A 136 7.47 -5.34 -16.65
N ASP A 137 6.93 -4.61 -17.61
CA ASP A 137 7.48 -4.57 -18.97
C ASP A 137 8.73 -3.69 -18.94
N LEU A 138 9.89 -4.31 -18.70
CA LEU A 138 11.14 -3.58 -18.48
C LEU A 138 11.50 -2.70 -19.67
N ASP A 139 11.36 -3.19 -20.90
CA ASP A 139 11.70 -2.44 -22.10
C ASP A 139 10.78 -1.21 -22.26
N ALA A 140 9.48 -1.39 -22.04
CA ALA A 140 8.52 -0.30 -22.06
C ALA A 140 8.81 0.74 -20.97
N MET A 141 9.16 0.31 -19.75
CA MET A 141 9.55 1.19 -18.65
C MET A 141 10.81 1.98 -18.97
N LEU A 142 11.87 1.34 -19.47
CA LEU A 142 13.13 2.01 -19.82
C LEU A 142 12.96 3.00 -20.98
N ASN A 143 12.19 2.63 -22.01
CA ASN A 143 11.84 3.53 -23.11
C ASN A 143 11.07 4.76 -22.61
N ARG A 144 10.16 4.55 -21.64
CA ARG A 144 9.38 5.65 -21.06
C ARG A 144 10.25 6.57 -20.21
N ILE A 145 11.18 6.02 -19.42
CA ILE A 145 12.18 6.79 -18.66
C ILE A 145 13.00 7.68 -19.59
N ALA A 146 13.54 7.10 -20.67
CA ALA A 146 14.36 7.84 -21.62
C ALA A 146 13.59 8.96 -22.34
N LYS A 147 12.30 8.76 -22.61
CA LYS A 147 11.45 9.72 -23.33
C LYS A 147 10.95 10.86 -22.44
N ASP A 148 10.42 10.52 -21.26
CA ASP A 148 9.66 11.48 -20.43
C ASP A 148 10.47 12.03 -19.27
N ILE A 149 11.60 11.42 -18.94
CA ILE A 149 12.51 11.79 -17.82
C ILE A 149 11.69 12.02 -16.54
N PRO A 150 11.00 11.00 -16.00
CA PRO A 150 10.12 11.17 -14.86
C PRO A 150 10.88 11.69 -13.64
N VAL A 151 10.32 12.68 -12.94
CA VAL A 151 10.89 13.16 -11.66
C VAL A 151 10.64 12.16 -10.53
N LEU A 152 9.62 11.30 -10.69
CA LEU A 152 9.19 10.35 -9.69
C LEU A 152 8.62 9.10 -10.37
N THR A 153 9.02 7.93 -9.90
CA THR A 153 8.47 6.63 -10.35
C THR A 153 8.02 5.85 -9.13
N PHE A 154 6.77 5.37 -9.09
CA PHE A 154 6.27 4.51 -8.02
C PHE A 154 6.20 3.06 -8.47
N LEU A 155 6.73 2.15 -7.65
CA LEU A 155 6.69 0.71 -7.82
C LEU A 155 6.16 0.07 -6.54
N SER A 156 4.92 -0.43 -6.54
CA SER A 156 4.36 -1.16 -5.40
C SER A 156 4.94 -2.57 -5.34
N TYR A 157 5.48 -3.01 -4.19
CA TYR A 157 6.25 -4.23 -4.04
C TYR A 157 5.98 -4.94 -2.70
N PRO A 158 5.08 -5.92 -2.65
CA PRO A 158 4.20 -6.48 -3.70
C PRO A 158 3.25 -5.46 -4.31
N ASN A 159 2.92 -5.67 -5.60
CA ASN A 159 2.02 -4.76 -6.31
C ASN A 159 0.56 -4.94 -5.86
N SER A 160 -0.15 -3.84 -5.72
CA SER A 160 -1.60 -3.84 -5.56
C SER A 160 -2.25 -3.25 -6.83
N PRO A 161 -3.17 -3.98 -7.51
CA PRO A 161 -3.94 -5.10 -6.98
C PRO A 161 -3.42 -6.51 -7.33
N THR A 162 -2.35 -6.66 -8.08
CA THR A 162 -1.94 -7.94 -8.70
C THR A 162 -1.26 -8.93 -7.75
N SER A 163 -0.94 -8.50 -6.51
CA SER A 163 -0.42 -9.27 -5.38
C SER A 163 1.01 -9.82 -5.48
N ASN A 164 1.66 -9.75 -6.63
CA ASN A 164 3.00 -10.26 -6.86
C ASN A 164 4.11 -9.23 -6.57
N CYS A 165 5.27 -9.70 -6.14
CA CYS A 165 6.51 -8.92 -6.22
C CYS A 165 7.01 -8.90 -7.67
N PHE A 166 7.43 -7.74 -8.15
CA PHE A 166 8.14 -7.62 -9.42
C PHE A 166 9.52 -8.29 -9.37
N ILE A 167 10.08 -8.62 -10.52
CA ILE A 167 11.45 -9.15 -10.61
C ILE A 167 12.43 -8.09 -10.10
N GLU A 168 13.19 -8.40 -9.05
CA GLU A 168 14.11 -7.47 -8.39
C GLU A 168 15.14 -6.85 -9.35
N LYS A 169 15.65 -7.64 -10.31
CA LYS A 169 16.57 -7.15 -11.34
C LYS A 169 15.94 -6.07 -12.22
N SER A 170 14.64 -6.21 -12.52
CA SER A 170 13.90 -5.19 -13.29
C SER A 170 13.72 -3.91 -12.49
N VAL A 171 13.40 -4.03 -11.19
CA VAL A 171 13.33 -2.87 -10.28
C VAL A 171 14.69 -2.17 -10.21
N ALA A 172 15.78 -2.90 -10.00
CA ALA A 172 17.12 -2.34 -9.94
C ALA A 172 17.52 -1.64 -11.25
N ALA A 173 17.20 -2.21 -12.42
CA ALA A 173 17.47 -1.59 -13.72
C ALA A 173 16.69 -0.28 -13.91
N ILE A 174 15.43 -0.22 -13.44
CA ILE A 174 14.63 1.02 -13.46
C ILE A 174 15.27 2.08 -12.57
N VAL A 175 15.70 1.71 -11.35
CA VAL A 175 16.38 2.65 -10.43
C VAL A 175 17.65 3.20 -11.07
N GLU A 176 18.47 2.34 -11.69
CA GLU A 176 19.73 2.71 -12.33
C GLU A 176 19.54 3.60 -13.55
N ALA A 177 18.50 3.37 -14.35
CA ALA A 177 18.19 4.17 -15.53
C ALA A 177 17.50 5.51 -15.19
N SER A 178 16.91 5.66 -14.02
CA SER A 178 16.15 6.84 -13.62
C SER A 178 17.06 7.95 -13.12
N THR A 179 16.91 9.17 -13.67
CA THR A 179 17.51 10.39 -13.11
C THR A 179 16.65 11.02 -12.02
N GLY A 180 15.37 10.67 -11.96
CA GLY A 180 14.43 11.03 -10.89
C GLY A 180 14.43 10.02 -9.74
N ILE A 181 13.58 10.27 -8.76
CA ILE A 181 13.44 9.40 -7.59
C ILE A 181 12.57 8.19 -7.95
N VAL A 182 13.01 7.01 -7.53
CA VAL A 182 12.22 5.77 -7.60
C VAL A 182 11.77 5.38 -6.20
N VAL A 183 10.47 5.31 -6.00
CA VAL A 183 9.85 4.87 -4.74
C VAL A 183 9.41 3.42 -4.89
N VAL A 184 9.98 2.55 -4.08
CA VAL A 184 9.51 1.17 -3.92
C VAL A 184 8.61 1.14 -2.70
N ASP A 185 7.33 0.92 -2.92
CA ASP A 185 6.32 0.87 -1.87
C ASP A 185 6.17 -0.56 -1.35
N GLU A 186 6.78 -0.81 -0.20
CA GLU A 186 6.73 -2.08 0.51
C GLU A 186 5.60 -2.14 1.57
N ALA A 187 4.44 -1.53 1.29
CA ALA A 187 3.30 -1.58 2.20
C ALA A 187 2.88 -3.02 2.54
N TYR A 188 3.09 -3.96 1.63
CA TYR A 188 2.83 -5.39 1.81
C TYR A 188 4.11 -6.22 2.02
N GLY A 189 5.28 -5.61 2.11
CA GLY A 189 6.58 -6.27 2.18
C GLY A 189 6.71 -7.25 3.36
N SER A 190 6.00 -7.03 4.46
CA SER A 190 5.98 -7.96 5.62
C SER A 190 5.45 -9.35 5.27
N PHE A 191 4.64 -9.48 4.23
CA PHE A 191 4.05 -10.75 3.78
C PHE A 191 4.89 -11.45 2.70
N ALA A 192 5.76 -10.70 2.02
CA ALA A 192 6.62 -11.20 0.95
C ALA A 192 7.90 -11.88 1.45
N GLY A 193 8.31 -11.60 2.69
CA GLY A 193 9.61 -12.04 3.21
C GLY A 193 10.80 -11.45 2.46
N LYS A 194 10.60 -10.37 1.68
CA LYS A 194 11.59 -9.69 0.84
C LYS A 194 11.59 -8.19 1.14
N THR A 195 12.75 -7.55 0.98
CA THR A 195 12.87 -6.08 1.09
C THR A 195 14.00 -5.58 0.21
N LEU A 196 13.82 -4.42 -0.38
CA LEU A 196 14.82 -3.73 -1.18
C LEU A 196 15.60 -2.66 -0.38
N VAL A 197 15.41 -2.58 0.95
CA VAL A 197 16.18 -1.71 1.85
C VAL A 197 17.70 -1.84 1.64
N PRO A 198 18.30 -3.04 1.41
CA PRO A 198 19.74 -3.15 1.15
C PRO A 198 20.23 -2.37 -0.08
N LEU A 199 19.37 -2.13 -1.09
CA LEU A 199 19.73 -1.37 -2.29
C LEU A 199 19.93 0.12 -2.03
N LEU A 200 19.44 0.66 -0.91
CA LEU A 200 19.69 2.05 -0.48
C LEU A 200 21.18 2.36 -0.29
N LYS A 201 22.02 1.34 -0.08
CA LYS A 201 23.48 1.50 -0.02
C LYS A 201 24.11 1.79 -1.38
N LYS A 202 23.41 1.49 -2.47
CA LYS A 202 23.91 1.61 -3.84
C LYS A 202 23.30 2.79 -4.59
N TYR A 203 22.04 3.16 -4.27
CA TYR A 203 21.27 4.11 -5.07
C TYR A 203 20.72 5.24 -4.20
N ASP A 204 21.24 6.45 -4.38
CA ASP A 204 20.80 7.65 -3.65
C ASP A 204 19.41 8.15 -4.09
N ASN A 205 18.99 7.78 -5.29
CA ASN A 205 17.67 8.11 -5.85
C ASN A 205 16.58 7.07 -5.53
N LEU A 206 16.89 6.04 -4.75
CA LEU A 206 15.92 5.05 -4.27
C LEU A 206 15.32 5.50 -2.95
N VAL A 207 14.01 5.30 -2.82
CA VAL A 207 13.24 5.48 -1.58
C VAL A 207 12.42 4.22 -1.31
N ILE A 208 12.44 3.73 -0.09
CA ILE A 208 11.55 2.65 0.35
C ILE A 208 10.43 3.24 1.19
N LEU A 209 9.19 3.01 0.78
CA LEU A 209 7.99 3.42 1.51
C LEU A 209 7.42 2.23 2.28
N LYS A 210 7.07 2.42 3.54
CA LYS A 210 6.51 1.39 4.41
C LYS A 210 5.33 1.90 5.23
N THR A 211 4.50 0.99 5.74
CA THR A 211 3.37 1.34 6.59
C THR A 211 3.10 0.26 7.64
N LEU A 212 2.56 0.65 8.79
CA LEU A 212 2.03 -0.27 9.80
C LEU A 212 0.55 -0.61 9.56
N SER A 213 -0.08 -0.04 8.54
CA SER A 213 -1.52 -0.23 8.26
C SER A 213 -1.87 -1.69 7.96
N LYS A 214 -0.95 -2.44 7.34
CA LYS A 214 -1.25 -3.81 6.90
C LYS A 214 -0.90 -4.89 7.94
N VAL A 215 -0.15 -4.52 8.96
CA VAL A 215 0.29 -5.42 10.03
C VAL A 215 -0.50 -5.26 11.34
N GLY A 216 -1.73 -4.73 11.27
CA GLY A 216 -2.65 -4.67 12.41
C GLY A 216 -2.80 -3.29 13.08
N LEU A 217 -2.19 -2.24 12.53
CA LEU A 217 -2.27 -0.87 13.08
C LEU A 217 -2.82 0.16 12.07
N ALA A 218 -3.77 -0.25 11.21
CA ALA A 218 -4.36 0.60 10.19
C ALA A 218 -4.96 1.90 10.75
N ALA A 219 -5.65 1.82 11.91
CA ALA A 219 -6.27 2.96 12.57
C ALA A 219 -5.26 3.99 13.10
N MET A 220 -4.00 3.60 13.33
CA MET A 220 -2.96 4.48 13.86
C MET A 220 -2.32 5.36 12.80
N ARG A 221 -2.56 5.09 11.53
CA ARG A 221 -2.09 5.92 10.41
C ARG A 221 -0.58 6.19 10.46
N ILE A 222 0.25 5.16 10.59
CA ILE A 222 1.72 5.28 10.58
C ILE A 222 2.29 4.71 9.29
N GLY A 223 3.02 5.55 8.56
CA GLY A 223 3.91 5.19 7.47
C GLY A 223 5.28 5.82 7.63
N PHE A 224 6.28 5.35 6.91
CA PHE A 224 7.60 5.95 6.92
C PHE A 224 8.33 5.72 5.60
N LEU A 225 9.18 6.69 5.24
CA LEU A 225 10.13 6.63 4.14
C LEU A 225 11.52 6.28 4.68
N ILE A 226 12.27 5.50 3.92
CA ILE A 226 13.71 5.30 4.10
C ILE A 226 14.37 5.74 2.79
N GLY A 227 15.29 6.69 2.86
CA GLY A 227 15.98 7.22 1.68
C GLY A 227 17.30 7.91 2.05
N SER A 228 17.97 8.52 1.08
CA SER A 228 19.23 9.22 1.35
C SER A 228 19.02 10.37 2.36
N PRO A 229 20.02 10.66 3.24
CA PRO A 229 19.89 11.72 4.25
C PRO A 229 19.56 13.09 3.65
N PHE A 230 20.14 13.40 2.48
CA PHE A 230 19.88 14.65 1.78
C PHE A 230 18.38 14.73 1.36
N LEU A 231 17.86 13.69 0.73
CA LEU A 231 16.48 13.68 0.29
C LEU A 231 15.50 13.79 1.48
N ILE A 232 15.74 13.02 2.54
CA ILE A 232 14.90 13.06 3.75
C ILE A 232 14.90 14.45 4.37
N HIS A 233 16.06 15.12 4.43
CA HIS A 233 16.16 16.49 4.92
C HIS A 233 15.34 17.48 4.07
N GLU A 234 15.38 17.37 2.74
CA GLU A 234 14.61 18.25 1.86
C GLU A 234 13.09 18.00 1.96
N LEU A 235 12.67 16.73 2.01
CA LEU A 235 11.27 16.36 2.18
C LEU A 235 10.70 16.81 3.54
N ASP A 236 11.53 16.82 4.59
CA ASP A 236 11.11 17.24 5.93
C ASP A 236 10.68 18.72 5.97
N LYS A 237 11.16 19.56 5.06
CA LYS A 237 10.75 20.97 4.92
C LYS A 237 9.31 21.12 4.40
N VAL A 238 8.78 20.10 3.70
CA VAL A 238 7.41 20.09 3.17
C VAL A 238 6.43 19.43 4.14
N ARG A 239 6.93 18.59 5.02
CA ARG A 239 6.14 17.93 6.05
C ARG A 239 5.55 18.96 7.02
N LEU A 240 4.24 18.85 7.28
CA LEU A 240 3.59 19.73 8.28
C LEU A 240 4.13 19.44 9.70
N PRO A 241 4.33 20.48 10.53
CA PRO A 241 4.69 20.27 11.92
C PRO A 241 3.60 19.46 12.63
N TYR A 242 4.01 18.59 13.56
CA TYR A 242 3.10 17.77 14.37
C TYR A 242 2.18 16.84 13.56
N ASN A 243 2.60 16.40 12.36
CA ASN A 243 1.82 15.57 11.46
C ASN A 243 1.41 14.21 12.07
N ILE A 244 2.17 13.68 13.03
CA ILE A 244 1.89 12.42 13.72
C ILE A 244 1.40 12.70 15.13
N ASN A 245 0.16 12.35 15.41
CA ASN A 245 -0.41 12.51 16.76
C ASN A 245 0.29 11.61 17.79
N THR A 246 0.26 11.99 19.06
CA THR A 246 0.97 11.30 20.15
C THR A 246 0.49 9.85 20.32
N MET A 247 -0.83 9.58 20.18
CA MET A 247 -1.36 8.22 20.30
C MET A 247 -0.77 7.28 19.25
N SER A 248 -0.62 7.77 18.01
CA SER A 248 0.01 7.01 16.93
C SER A 248 1.50 6.79 17.18
N GLN A 249 2.22 7.76 17.76
CA GLN A 249 3.63 7.59 18.14
C GLN A 249 3.77 6.53 19.23
N VAL A 250 2.91 6.53 20.25
CA VAL A 250 2.87 5.51 21.32
C VAL A 250 2.58 4.13 20.72
N ALA A 251 1.57 4.02 19.85
CA ALA A 251 1.22 2.74 19.23
C ALA A 251 2.34 2.18 18.34
N ALA A 252 3.05 3.03 17.61
CA ALA A 252 4.18 2.60 16.79
C ALA A 252 5.40 2.20 17.64
N GLY A 253 5.64 2.88 18.76
CA GLY A 253 6.61 2.46 19.77
C GLY A 253 6.27 1.09 20.34
N PHE A 254 5.02 0.91 20.75
CA PHE A 254 4.49 -0.36 21.26
C PHE A 254 4.60 -1.51 20.23
N TYR A 255 4.36 -1.22 18.94
CA TYR A 255 4.58 -2.19 17.88
C TYR A 255 6.01 -2.74 17.89
N LEU A 256 7.01 -1.86 17.99
CA LEU A 256 8.42 -2.26 18.02
C LEU A 256 8.79 -3.03 19.29
N ASP A 257 8.17 -2.73 20.44
CA ASP A 257 8.39 -3.46 21.69
C ASP A 257 7.77 -4.86 21.70
N HIS A 258 6.75 -5.08 20.88
CA HIS A 258 5.99 -6.33 20.79
C HIS A 258 5.97 -6.93 19.38
N ILE A 259 7.01 -6.68 18.60
CA ILE A 259 7.09 -7.01 17.18
C ILE A 259 6.88 -8.50 16.88
N ASP A 260 7.31 -9.38 17.80
CA ASP A 260 7.14 -10.83 17.65
C ASP A 260 5.66 -11.26 17.58
N THR A 261 4.77 -10.56 18.30
CA THR A 261 3.32 -10.82 18.20
C THR A 261 2.79 -10.49 16.81
N PHE A 262 3.20 -9.36 16.24
CA PHE A 262 2.79 -8.95 14.90
C PHE A 262 3.40 -9.87 13.83
N PHE A 263 4.62 -10.34 14.02
CA PHE A 263 5.23 -11.35 13.15
C PHE A 263 4.51 -12.68 13.20
N SER A 264 4.07 -13.13 14.38
CA SER A 264 3.26 -14.34 14.51
C SER A 264 1.96 -14.20 13.72
N GLN A 265 1.23 -13.09 13.89
CA GLN A 265 0.01 -12.81 13.14
C GLN A 265 0.26 -12.71 11.62
N THR A 266 1.39 -12.13 11.22
CA THR A 266 1.79 -12.09 9.80
C THR A 266 2.02 -13.50 9.24
N LYS A 267 2.65 -14.40 9.99
CA LYS A 267 2.83 -15.80 9.59
C LYS A 267 1.50 -16.53 9.45
N ASP A 268 0.56 -16.28 10.35
CA ASP A 268 -0.79 -16.87 10.27
C ASP A 268 -1.53 -16.38 9.01
N ILE A 269 -1.39 -15.09 8.65
CA ILE A 269 -1.93 -14.54 7.40
C ILE A 269 -1.27 -15.20 6.18
N ILE A 270 0.05 -15.38 6.18
CA ILE A 270 0.76 -16.05 5.08
C ILE A 270 0.27 -17.49 4.94
N ALA A 271 0.14 -18.25 6.02
CA ALA A 271 -0.39 -19.61 5.97
C ALA A 271 -1.83 -19.64 5.42
N GLY A 272 -2.71 -18.77 5.94
CA GLY A 272 -4.09 -18.63 5.44
C GLY A 272 -4.16 -18.19 3.97
N ARG A 273 -3.18 -17.40 3.48
CA ARG A 273 -3.06 -17.05 2.06
C ARG A 273 -2.81 -18.28 1.20
N GLU A 274 -1.85 -19.12 1.57
CA GLU A 274 -1.51 -20.33 0.80
C GLU A 274 -2.71 -21.30 0.75
N GLU A 275 -3.40 -21.49 1.88
CA GLU A 275 -4.62 -22.32 1.94
C GLU A 275 -5.74 -21.76 1.06
N LEU A 276 -5.98 -20.43 1.13
CA LEU A 276 -7.00 -19.76 0.34
C LEU A 276 -6.68 -19.78 -1.16
N LEU A 277 -5.40 -19.59 -1.52
CA LEU A 277 -4.90 -19.64 -2.89
C LEU A 277 -5.14 -21.05 -3.50
N ASP A 278 -4.75 -22.10 -2.78
CA ASP A 278 -4.97 -23.50 -3.18
C ASP A 278 -6.47 -23.81 -3.33
N ALA A 279 -7.30 -23.34 -2.39
CA ALA A 279 -8.74 -23.56 -2.42
C ALA A 279 -9.46 -22.83 -3.58
N LEU A 280 -9.02 -21.63 -3.94
CA LEU A 280 -9.49 -20.88 -5.10
C LEU A 280 -9.07 -21.57 -6.40
N GLY A 281 -7.83 -22.04 -6.51
CA GLY A 281 -7.31 -22.74 -7.68
C GLY A 281 -7.98 -24.09 -7.98
N LYS A 282 -8.72 -24.65 -7.01
CA LYS A 282 -9.54 -25.87 -7.19
C LYS A 282 -10.94 -25.59 -7.73
N ILE A 283 -11.31 -24.32 -7.91
CA ILE A 283 -12.60 -23.92 -8.50
C ILE A 283 -12.34 -23.67 -10.00
N GLU A 284 -12.87 -24.51 -10.88
CA GLU A 284 -12.57 -24.55 -12.33
C GLU A 284 -12.69 -23.19 -13.02
N SER A 285 -13.69 -22.37 -12.63
CA SER A 285 -13.96 -21.05 -13.23
C SER A 285 -13.25 -19.88 -12.53
N VAL A 286 -12.31 -20.14 -11.61
CA VAL A 286 -11.59 -19.13 -10.84
C VAL A 286 -10.10 -19.28 -11.09
N HIS A 287 -9.45 -18.18 -11.48
CA HIS A 287 -8.04 -18.16 -11.87
C HIS A 287 -7.26 -17.21 -10.92
N PRO A 288 -6.82 -17.72 -9.75
CA PRO A 288 -6.05 -16.89 -8.81
C PRO A 288 -4.61 -16.71 -9.30
N ASN A 289 -4.07 -15.50 -9.12
CA ASN A 289 -2.66 -15.21 -9.32
C ASN A 289 -1.86 -15.58 -8.06
N PRO A 290 -0.59 -16.02 -8.22
CA PRO A 290 0.33 -16.12 -7.09
C PRO A 290 0.39 -14.83 -6.29
N SER A 291 0.49 -14.94 -4.97
CA SER A 291 0.48 -13.76 -4.09
C SER A 291 1.67 -13.74 -3.13
N ASP A 292 2.32 -12.58 -3.06
CA ASP A 292 3.33 -12.22 -2.05
C ASP A 292 2.74 -11.24 -0.99
N ALA A 293 1.42 -10.93 -1.07
CA ALA A 293 0.74 -9.94 -0.22
C ALA A 293 -0.21 -10.59 0.81
N ASN A 294 -0.98 -9.79 1.55
CA ASN A 294 -2.06 -10.26 2.42
C ASN A 294 -3.43 -10.31 1.71
N PHE A 295 -3.44 -10.43 0.41
CA PHE A 295 -4.64 -10.54 -0.41
C PHE A 295 -4.34 -11.36 -1.66
N ILE A 296 -5.37 -11.89 -2.30
CA ILE A 296 -5.29 -12.65 -3.54
C ILE A 296 -6.02 -11.86 -4.63
N PHE A 297 -5.35 -11.66 -5.75
CA PHE A 297 -5.93 -11.19 -6.99
C PHE A 297 -6.33 -12.40 -7.83
N PHE A 298 -7.53 -12.39 -8.41
CA PHE A 298 -8.03 -13.47 -9.23
C PHE A 298 -9.01 -12.97 -10.28
N SER A 299 -9.12 -13.71 -11.38
CA SER A 299 -10.18 -13.54 -12.38
C SER A 299 -11.16 -14.68 -12.35
N CYS A 300 -12.34 -14.47 -12.94
CA CYS A 300 -13.37 -15.50 -13.11
C CYS A 300 -13.81 -15.55 -14.57
N ASP A 301 -14.28 -16.72 -15.03
CA ASP A 301 -14.90 -16.87 -16.35
C ASP A 301 -16.27 -16.18 -16.45
N PHE A 302 -16.89 -15.91 -15.29
CA PHE A 302 -18.17 -15.26 -15.17
C PHE A 302 -18.04 -13.74 -14.92
N TYR A 303 -19.15 -13.02 -15.13
CA TYR A 303 -19.23 -11.59 -14.91
C TYR A 303 -19.16 -11.25 -13.42
N THR A 304 -18.05 -10.67 -13.00
CA THR A 304 -17.73 -10.49 -11.58
C THR A 304 -18.55 -9.44 -10.85
N ASP A 305 -19.22 -8.52 -11.55
CA ASP A 305 -20.13 -7.56 -10.93
C ASP A 305 -21.32 -8.29 -10.26
N ASN A 306 -21.81 -9.38 -10.89
CA ASN A 306 -22.87 -10.21 -10.31
C ASN A 306 -22.35 -10.98 -9.09
N ILE A 307 -21.14 -11.58 -9.19
CA ILE A 307 -20.51 -12.31 -8.08
C ILE A 307 -20.31 -11.36 -6.90
N TYR A 308 -19.79 -10.15 -7.14
CA TYR A 308 -19.60 -9.13 -6.12
C TYR A 308 -20.92 -8.78 -5.42
N SER A 309 -21.98 -8.53 -6.18
CA SER A 309 -23.29 -8.17 -5.63
C SER A 309 -23.88 -9.29 -4.77
N LEU A 310 -23.78 -10.55 -5.24
CA LEU A 310 -24.28 -11.70 -4.49
C LEU A 310 -23.46 -11.99 -3.23
N LEU A 311 -22.13 -11.77 -3.25
CA LEU A 311 -21.30 -11.86 -2.05
C LEU A 311 -21.67 -10.76 -1.03
N ALA A 312 -21.94 -9.55 -1.51
CA ALA A 312 -22.37 -8.44 -0.66
C ALA A 312 -23.75 -8.71 -0.01
N GLU A 313 -24.67 -9.36 -0.73
CA GLU A 313 -25.97 -9.82 -0.17
C GLU A 313 -25.80 -10.87 0.94
N GLU A 314 -24.78 -11.74 0.82
CA GLU A 314 -24.39 -12.68 1.90
C GLU A 314 -23.60 -11.98 3.04
N GLY A 315 -23.41 -10.66 2.96
CA GLY A 315 -22.69 -9.84 3.93
C GLY A 315 -21.17 -9.99 3.88
N ILE A 316 -20.60 -10.43 2.73
CA ILE A 316 -19.17 -10.59 2.51
C ILE A 316 -18.70 -9.53 1.51
N LEU A 317 -17.85 -8.61 1.96
CA LEU A 317 -17.33 -7.52 1.15
C LEU A 317 -15.92 -7.83 0.68
N ILE A 318 -15.74 -7.97 -0.64
CA ILE A 318 -14.45 -8.08 -1.32
C ILE A 318 -14.25 -6.88 -2.25
N LYS A 319 -13.14 -6.78 -2.96
CA LYS A 319 -12.93 -5.70 -3.93
C LYS A 319 -13.24 -6.16 -5.36
N ASN A 320 -14.26 -5.56 -5.97
CA ASN A 320 -14.47 -5.67 -7.41
C ASN A 320 -13.47 -4.77 -8.14
N LEU A 321 -12.77 -5.34 -9.12
CA LEU A 321 -11.75 -4.67 -9.93
C LEU A 321 -12.12 -4.71 -11.42
N ASN A 322 -13.34 -5.21 -11.74
CA ASN A 322 -13.77 -5.37 -13.12
C ASN A 322 -13.72 -4.04 -13.88
N SER A 323 -12.91 -4.03 -14.91
CA SER A 323 -12.79 -2.91 -15.85
C SER A 323 -12.31 -3.42 -17.21
N PRO A 324 -12.51 -2.67 -18.29
CA PRO A 324 -12.06 -3.09 -19.63
C PRO A 324 -10.56 -3.43 -19.70
N GLY A 325 -10.22 -4.37 -20.57
CA GLY A 325 -8.83 -4.79 -20.81
C GLY A 325 -8.39 -5.90 -19.86
N VAL A 326 -7.16 -5.81 -19.37
CA VAL A 326 -6.50 -6.86 -18.55
C VAL A 326 -7.17 -7.09 -17.19
N MET A 327 -8.01 -6.17 -16.75
CA MET A 327 -8.75 -6.25 -15.49
C MET A 327 -10.18 -6.78 -15.65
N LYS A 328 -10.54 -7.23 -16.87
CA LYS A 328 -11.88 -7.79 -17.12
C LYS A 328 -12.12 -9.01 -16.23
N ASN A 329 -13.26 -9.02 -15.56
CA ASN A 329 -13.68 -10.08 -14.64
C ASN A 329 -12.67 -10.35 -13.50
N CYS A 330 -11.97 -9.32 -13.04
CA CYS A 330 -11.01 -9.42 -11.94
C CYS A 330 -11.60 -8.97 -10.62
N MET A 331 -11.18 -9.64 -9.57
CA MET A 331 -11.52 -9.34 -8.17
C MET A 331 -10.28 -9.46 -7.28
N ARG A 332 -10.37 -8.90 -6.09
CA ARG A 332 -9.34 -9.04 -5.06
C ARG A 332 -10.00 -9.36 -3.72
N VAL A 333 -9.49 -10.37 -3.04
CA VAL A 333 -9.95 -10.76 -1.70
C VAL A 333 -8.79 -10.62 -0.71
N THR A 334 -9.03 -9.94 0.40
CA THR A 334 -8.10 -9.89 1.54
C THR A 334 -8.07 -11.25 2.21
N VAL A 335 -6.91 -11.70 2.69
CA VAL A 335 -6.79 -12.91 3.50
C VAL A 335 -7.36 -12.61 4.88
N GLY A 336 -8.47 -13.25 5.21
CA GLY A 336 -9.13 -13.21 6.52
C GLY A 336 -8.52 -14.22 7.50
N ASN A 337 -9.13 -14.34 8.68
CA ASN A 337 -8.88 -15.47 9.54
C ASN A 337 -9.48 -16.76 8.94
N SER A 338 -9.24 -17.91 9.56
CA SER A 338 -9.68 -19.21 9.03
C SER A 338 -11.20 -19.27 8.82
N GLU A 339 -12.00 -18.71 9.74
CA GLU A 339 -13.47 -18.68 9.64
C GLU A 339 -13.93 -17.78 8.48
N GLU A 340 -13.38 -16.57 8.36
CA GLU A 340 -13.70 -15.64 7.30
C GLU A 340 -13.34 -16.20 5.92
N ASN A 341 -12.17 -16.85 5.77
CA ASN A 341 -11.76 -17.50 4.54
C ASN A 341 -12.69 -18.65 4.14
N GLN A 342 -13.11 -19.48 5.10
CA GLN A 342 -14.04 -20.60 4.86
C GLN A 342 -15.44 -20.11 4.46
N GLU A 343 -15.97 -19.08 5.13
CA GLU A 343 -17.25 -18.47 4.80
C GLU A 343 -17.24 -17.85 3.40
N PHE A 344 -16.18 -17.13 3.06
CA PHE A 344 -16.00 -16.59 1.71
C PHE A 344 -15.99 -17.70 0.64
N LEU A 345 -15.17 -18.74 0.82
CA LEU A 345 -15.11 -19.87 -0.12
C LEU A 345 -16.43 -20.60 -0.28
N LYS A 346 -17.16 -20.80 0.82
CA LYS A 346 -18.50 -21.41 0.82
C LYS A 346 -19.50 -20.57 0.04
N ALA A 347 -19.54 -19.27 0.27
CA ALA A 347 -20.41 -18.35 -0.44
C ALA A 347 -20.06 -18.28 -1.93
N LEU A 348 -18.77 -18.14 -2.29
CA LEU A 348 -18.30 -18.10 -3.66
C LEU A 348 -18.70 -19.37 -4.44
N LYS A 349 -18.43 -20.57 -3.87
CA LYS A 349 -18.82 -21.85 -4.49
C LYS A 349 -20.35 -21.94 -4.70
N LYS A 350 -21.15 -21.54 -3.71
CA LYS A 350 -22.61 -21.53 -3.82
C LYS A 350 -23.10 -20.61 -4.95
N ILE A 351 -22.45 -19.45 -5.14
CA ILE A 351 -22.81 -18.47 -6.17
C ILE A 351 -22.42 -19.00 -7.57
N LEU A 352 -21.28 -19.62 -7.71
CA LEU A 352 -20.79 -20.15 -9.00
C LEU A 352 -21.50 -21.42 -9.47
N LEU A 353 -22.24 -22.12 -8.60
CA LEU A 353 -23.07 -23.29 -8.94
C LEU A 353 -24.48 -22.90 -9.41
N LYS A 354 -24.87 -21.64 -9.34
CA LYS A 354 -26.15 -21.11 -9.81
C LYS A 354 -26.06 -20.60 -11.24
#